data_bab6b39b6518788efa95f99d1e3025ea
#
_entry.id   bab6b39b6518788efa95f99d1e3025ea
#
_cell.length_a   1.000
_cell.length_b   1.000
_cell.length_c   1.000
_cell.angle_alpha   90.00
_cell.angle_beta   90.00
_cell.angle_gamma   90.00
#
_symmetry.space_group_name_H-M   'P 1'
#
loop_
_entity.id
_entity.type
_entity.pdbx_description
1 polymer ?
#
loop_
_entity_poly.entity_id
_entity_poly.type
_entity_poly.pdbx_seq_one_letter_code
_entity_poly.pdbx_strand_id
1 'polypeptide(L)'
;RTVAGVRAGSNGLEWRGVVGVSTTEAALQSYLDAAGGQAGLVETLPWRSDAVLRAAIAANPGLRILRQDPHEALIGFLCSSNKRILQIRQMVAQLATTLGEPLGGGYHALPTWAQLAAATDSQLKACALGYRAAFLRGTAQRLQSRPHWAEEFQALTTADLLSELQGLPGVGPKVAACVALFGFGRLESFPV
;
A
#
# COMPACT_ATOMS: atom_id res chain seq x y z
N ARG A 1 10.05 9.41 8.15
CA ARG A 1 8.91 8.48 8.38
C ARG A 1 8.24 8.84 9.69
N THR A 2 6.92 8.84 9.72
CA THR A 2 6.11 9.29 10.87
C THR A 2 4.99 8.30 11.14
N VAL A 3 4.54 8.26 12.39
CA VAL A 3 3.35 7.48 12.80
C VAL A 3 2.29 8.49 13.27
N ALA A 4 1.12 8.42 12.67
CA ALA A 4 -0.03 9.19 13.08
C ALA A 4 -1.15 8.28 13.56
N GLY A 5 -1.76 8.62 14.69
CA GLY A 5 -2.98 7.99 15.16
C GLY A 5 -4.19 8.74 14.61
N VAL A 6 -5.14 8.02 14.01
CA VAL A 6 -6.39 8.58 13.47
C VAL A 6 -7.56 7.92 14.16
N ARG A 7 -8.58 8.69 14.56
CA ARG A 7 -9.82 8.17 15.14
C ARG A 7 -11.03 8.94 14.60
N ALA A 8 -12.19 8.30 14.64
CA ALA A 8 -13.45 9.01 14.39
C ALA A 8 -13.76 9.95 15.56
N GLY A 9 -14.04 11.21 15.25
CA GLY A 9 -14.52 12.23 16.16
C GLY A 9 -15.97 12.61 15.87
N SER A 10 -16.54 13.51 16.65
CA SER A 10 -17.93 13.97 16.50
C SER A 10 -18.18 14.70 15.19
N ASN A 11 -17.18 15.40 14.66
CA ASN A 11 -17.30 16.26 13.48
C ASN A 11 -16.37 15.82 12.32
N GLY A 12 -15.91 14.55 12.32
CA GLY A 12 -15.00 14.03 11.30
C GLY A 12 -13.89 13.17 11.88
N LEU A 13 -12.73 13.17 11.25
CA LEU A 13 -11.55 12.43 11.71
C LEU A 13 -10.65 13.35 12.54
N GLU A 14 -10.29 12.90 13.72
CA GLU A 14 -9.27 13.51 14.56
C GLU A 14 -7.96 12.75 14.41
N TRP A 15 -6.84 13.45 14.37
CA TRP A 15 -5.54 12.83 14.28
C TRP A 15 -4.53 13.45 15.23
N ARG A 16 -3.49 12.69 15.58
CA ARG A 16 -2.32 13.16 16.33
C ARG A 16 -1.06 12.49 15.81
N GLY A 17 0.04 13.21 15.78
CA GLY A 17 1.37 12.62 15.61
C GLY A 17 1.70 11.75 16.83
N VAL A 18 2.15 10.52 16.59
CA VAL A 18 2.57 9.59 17.66
C VAL A 18 4.09 9.56 17.75
N VAL A 19 4.77 9.51 16.60
CA VAL A 19 6.23 9.48 16.49
C VAL A 19 6.66 10.20 15.23
N GLY A 20 7.74 10.99 15.31
CA GLY A 20 8.28 11.78 14.21
C GLY A 20 7.49 13.07 13.99
N VAL A 21 8.11 14.09 13.42
CA VAL A 21 7.62 15.46 13.47
C VAL A 21 6.98 15.94 12.17
N SER A 22 6.91 15.14 11.12
CA SER A 22 6.60 15.66 9.79
C SER A 22 5.36 15.08 9.08
N THR A 23 4.45 14.42 9.79
CA THR A 23 3.16 14.13 9.18
C THR A 23 2.39 15.44 9.12
N THR A 24 2.28 15.99 7.93
CA THR A 24 1.48 17.19 7.70
C THR A 24 0.01 16.78 7.55
N GLU A 25 -0.89 17.66 7.92
CA GLU A 25 -2.32 17.52 7.62
C GLU A 25 -2.55 17.21 6.13
N ALA A 26 -1.80 17.86 5.24
CA ALA A 26 -1.86 17.63 3.80
C ALA A 26 -1.55 16.17 3.40
N ALA A 27 -0.60 15.52 4.07
CA ALA A 27 -0.29 14.12 3.80
C ALA A 27 -1.45 13.19 4.22
N LEU A 28 -2.09 13.47 5.36
CA LEU A 28 -3.28 12.74 5.80
C LEU A 28 -4.49 13.00 4.89
N GLN A 29 -4.70 14.24 4.47
CA GLN A 29 -5.75 14.60 3.52
C GLN A 29 -5.56 13.86 2.19
N SER A 30 -4.33 13.78 1.68
CA SER A 30 -4.01 13.02 0.47
C SER A 30 -4.26 11.52 0.66
N TYR A 31 -3.79 10.93 1.77
CA TYR A 31 -3.98 9.53 2.10
C TYR A 31 -5.46 9.13 2.17
N LEU A 32 -6.29 10.00 2.75
CA LEU A 32 -7.72 9.79 2.98
C LEU A 32 -8.61 10.28 1.83
N ASP A 33 -8.05 10.86 0.78
CA ASP A 33 -8.80 11.57 -0.27
C ASP A 33 -9.78 12.60 0.32
N ALA A 34 -9.34 13.36 1.33
CA ALA A 34 -10.18 14.29 2.05
C ALA A 34 -10.64 15.49 1.17
N ALA A 35 -9.91 15.80 0.10
CA ALA A 35 -10.32 16.77 -0.91
C ALA A 35 -11.53 16.31 -1.75
N GLY A 36 -11.93 15.04 -1.64
CA GLY A 36 -13.12 14.51 -2.29
C GLY A 36 -12.98 14.22 -3.77
N GLY A 37 -11.77 14.01 -4.28
CA GLY A 37 -11.54 13.68 -5.69
C GLY A 37 -12.30 12.45 -6.16
N GLN A 38 -12.35 11.40 -5.32
CA GLN A 38 -13.10 10.18 -5.64
C GLN A 38 -14.63 10.39 -5.56
N ALA A 39 -15.11 11.31 -4.74
CA ALA A 39 -16.54 11.64 -4.70
C ALA A 39 -17.00 12.24 -6.03
N GLY A 40 -16.19 13.10 -6.65
CA GLY A 40 -16.45 13.62 -8.00
C GLY A 40 -16.51 12.53 -9.06
N LEU A 41 -15.65 11.50 -8.94
CA LEU A 41 -15.67 10.34 -9.87
C LEU A 41 -16.93 9.49 -9.73
N VAL A 42 -17.49 9.35 -8.53
CA VAL A 42 -18.75 8.63 -8.31
C VAL A 42 -19.89 9.24 -9.12
N GLU A 43 -19.93 10.56 -9.26
CA GLU A 43 -20.96 11.26 -10.06
C GLU A 43 -20.83 10.97 -11.57
N THR A 44 -19.66 10.57 -12.05
CA THR A 44 -19.45 10.20 -13.47
C THR A 44 -19.88 8.78 -13.80
N LEU A 45 -20.09 7.93 -12.78
CA LEU A 45 -20.53 6.55 -12.98
C LEU A 45 -21.98 6.46 -13.47
N PRO A 46 -22.37 5.43 -14.25
CA PRO A 46 -23.70 5.30 -14.80
C PRO A 46 -24.76 4.82 -13.80
N TRP A 47 -24.66 5.24 -12.54
CA TRP A 47 -25.54 4.77 -11.46
C TRP A 47 -27.00 5.19 -11.64
N ARG A 48 -27.29 6.19 -12.49
CA ARG A 48 -28.67 6.63 -12.79
C ARG A 48 -29.41 5.59 -13.64
N SER A 49 -28.71 4.86 -14.50
CA SER A 49 -29.25 3.80 -15.36
C SER A 49 -29.01 2.39 -14.81
N ASP A 50 -28.09 2.22 -13.84
CA ASP A 50 -27.76 0.94 -13.22
C ASP A 50 -28.28 0.89 -11.78
N ALA A 51 -29.32 0.08 -11.57
CA ALA A 51 -29.97 -0.06 -10.24
C ALA A 51 -29.06 -0.72 -9.19
N VAL A 52 -28.18 -1.66 -9.62
CA VAL A 52 -27.25 -2.35 -8.71
C VAL A 52 -26.17 -1.39 -8.24
N LEU A 53 -25.57 -0.64 -9.18
CA LEU A 53 -24.57 0.37 -8.87
C LEU A 53 -25.15 1.47 -7.97
N ARG A 54 -26.37 1.93 -8.25
CA ARG A 54 -27.08 2.90 -7.40
C ARG A 54 -27.25 2.39 -5.98
N ALA A 55 -27.69 1.15 -5.81
CA ALA A 55 -27.87 0.55 -4.50
C ALA A 55 -26.54 0.39 -3.75
N ALA A 56 -25.47 0.00 -4.45
CA ALA A 56 -24.13 -0.12 -3.88
C ALA A 56 -23.57 1.23 -3.38
N ILE A 57 -23.73 2.29 -4.16
CA ILE A 57 -23.31 3.66 -3.79
C ILE A 57 -24.11 4.15 -2.57
N ALA A 58 -25.44 3.94 -2.58
CA ALA A 58 -26.30 4.35 -1.47
C ALA A 58 -25.98 3.60 -0.17
N ALA A 59 -25.60 2.32 -0.27
CA ALA A 59 -25.24 1.49 0.90
C ALA A 59 -23.85 1.83 1.48
N ASN A 60 -22.98 2.47 0.70
CA ASN A 60 -21.61 2.77 1.09
C ASN A 60 -21.25 4.25 0.87
N PRO A 61 -21.97 5.19 1.51
CA PRO A 61 -21.71 6.61 1.31
C PRO A 61 -20.31 6.97 1.82
N GLY A 62 -19.56 7.69 0.98
CA GLY A 62 -18.23 8.15 1.35
C GLY A 62 -17.13 7.08 1.32
N LEU A 63 -17.38 5.90 0.74
CA LEU A 63 -16.31 4.92 0.48
C LEU A 63 -15.16 5.56 -0.29
N ARG A 64 -13.95 5.32 0.16
CA ARG A 64 -12.71 5.84 -0.42
C ARG A 64 -11.68 4.74 -0.61
N ILE A 65 -10.93 4.79 -1.70
CA ILE A 65 -9.69 4.03 -1.86
C ILE A 65 -8.57 4.86 -1.24
N LEU A 66 -7.92 4.33 -0.20
CA LEU A 66 -6.83 5.02 0.49
C LEU A 66 -5.58 5.06 -0.40
N ARG A 67 -4.92 6.22 -0.46
CA ARG A 67 -3.67 6.40 -1.20
C ARG A 67 -2.49 5.96 -0.34
N GLN A 68 -2.08 4.70 -0.50
CA GLN A 68 -0.96 4.14 0.25
C GLN A 68 0.39 4.52 -0.37
N ASP A 69 1.44 4.44 0.42
CA ASP A 69 2.80 4.52 -0.08
C ASP A 69 3.09 3.33 -1.01
N PRO A 70 3.66 3.53 -2.22
CA PRO A 70 3.93 2.45 -3.17
C PRO A 70 4.83 1.34 -2.64
N HIS A 71 5.81 1.67 -1.79
CA HIS A 71 6.70 0.72 -1.16
C HIS A 71 5.95 -0.17 -0.17
N GLU A 72 5.12 0.43 0.68
CA GLU A 72 4.31 -0.30 1.66
C GLU A 72 3.26 -1.17 0.97
N ALA A 73 2.60 -0.65 -0.07
CA ALA A 73 1.63 -1.40 -0.87
C ALA A 73 2.29 -2.63 -1.54
N LEU A 74 3.46 -2.47 -2.16
CA LEU A 74 4.15 -3.57 -2.84
C LEU A 74 4.58 -4.66 -1.85
N ILE A 75 5.17 -4.32 -0.70
CA ILE A 75 5.50 -5.30 0.35
C ILE A 75 4.25 -6.00 0.87
N GLY A 76 3.20 -5.24 1.17
CA GLY A 76 1.94 -5.79 1.69
C GLY A 76 1.30 -6.78 0.72
N PHE A 77 1.24 -6.45 -0.57
CA PHE A 77 0.65 -7.34 -1.58
C PHE A 77 1.53 -8.52 -1.95
N LEU A 78 2.86 -8.41 -1.90
CA LEU A 78 3.77 -9.56 -2.00
C LEU A 78 3.56 -10.56 -0.83
N CYS A 79 3.21 -10.06 0.36
CA CYS A 79 2.86 -10.91 1.50
C CYS A 79 1.47 -11.54 1.39
N SER A 80 0.58 -11.03 0.54
CA SER A 80 -0.86 -11.36 0.57
C SER A 80 -1.24 -12.69 -0.07
N SER A 81 -0.46 -13.21 -1.03
CA SER A 81 -0.81 -14.41 -1.80
C SER A 81 -1.14 -15.61 -0.89
N ASN A 82 -2.34 -16.22 -1.06
CA ASN A 82 -2.80 -17.39 -0.30
C ASN A 82 -2.70 -17.23 1.23
N LYS A 83 -3.00 -16.04 1.76
CA LYS A 83 -2.98 -15.76 3.20
C LYS A 83 -4.24 -15.03 3.66
N ARG A 84 -4.61 -15.29 4.92
CA ARG A 84 -5.68 -14.52 5.59
C ARG A 84 -5.12 -13.17 6.06
N ILE A 85 -5.95 -12.16 6.16
CA ILE A 85 -5.57 -10.79 6.56
C ILE A 85 -4.76 -10.77 7.88
N LEU A 86 -5.15 -11.55 8.88
CA LEU A 86 -4.41 -11.64 10.15
C LEU A 86 -2.97 -12.13 9.95
N GLN A 87 -2.76 -13.11 9.06
CA GLN A 87 -1.42 -13.63 8.76
C GLN A 87 -0.58 -12.62 7.98
N ILE A 88 -1.21 -11.86 7.06
CA ILE A 88 -0.54 -10.79 6.31
C ILE A 88 -0.07 -9.71 7.29
N ARG A 89 -0.95 -9.26 8.20
CA ARG A 89 -0.60 -8.29 9.23
C ARG A 89 0.56 -8.76 10.11
N GLN A 90 0.56 -10.02 10.52
CA GLN A 90 1.66 -10.60 11.30
C GLN A 90 2.98 -10.60 10.53
N MET A 91 2.99 -11.04 9.26
CA MET A 91 4.19 -11.03 8.42
C MET A 91 4.74 -9.62 8.22
N VAL A 92 3.88 -8.65 7.93
CA VAL A 92 4.26 -7.24 7.74
C VAL A 92 4.83 -6.65 9.05
N ALA A 93 4.19 -6.94 10.19
CA ALA A 93 4.68 -6.51 11.50
C ALA A 93 6.05 -7.15 11.84
N GLN A 94 6.24 -8.44 11.54
CA GLN A 94 7.51 -9.13 11.74
C GLN A 94 8.61 -8.58 10.82
N LEU A 95 8.30 -8.26 9.57
CA LEU A 95 9.24 -7.58 8.67
C LEU A 95 9.70 -6.24 9.25
N ALA A 96 8.77 -5.43 9.74
CA ALA A 96 9.07 -4.15 10.36
C ALA A 96 9.96 -4.31 11.60
N THR A 97 9.60 -5.21 12.53
CA THR A 97 10.34 -5.39 13.79
C THR A 97 11.68 -6.09 13.62
N THR A 98 11.84 -6.97 12.60
CA THR A 98 13.07 -7.75 12.38
C THR A 98 14.09 -7.00 11.53
N LEU A 99 13.65 -6.24 10.55
CA LEU A 99 14.51 -5.64 9.52
C LEU A 99 14.39 -4.12 9.43
N GLY A 100 13.29 -3.55 9.92
CA GLY A 100 13.03 -2.13 9.81
C GLY A 100 13.66 -1.31 10.94
N GLU A 101 13.81 -0.02 10.71
CA GLU A 101 14.35 0.91 11.69
C GLU A 101 13.33 1.22 12.79
N PRO A 102 13.75 1.26 14.08
CA PRO A 102 12.89 1.68 15.16
C PRO A 102 12.55 3.17 15.01
N LEU A 103 11.27 3.50 15.12
CA LEU A 103 10.76 4.87 15.06
C LEU A 103 10.52 5.47 16.46
N GLY A 104 10.63 4.67 17.52
CA GLY A 104 10.26 5.03 18.88
C GLY A 104 8.83 4.61 19.24
N GLY A 105 8.48 4.64 20.53
CA GLY A 105 7.14 4.26 21.00
C GLY A 105 6.70 2.84 20.66
N GLY A 106 7.63 1.92 20.39
CA GLY A 106 7.33 0.55 19.96
C GLY A 106 7.02 0.39 18.47
N TYR A 107 7.10 1.44 17.68
CA TYR A 107 6.87 1.42 16.24
C TYR A 107 8.16 1.20 15.44
N HIS A 108 8.04 0.52 14.31
CA HIS A 108 9.13 0.27 13.37
C HIS A 108 8.68 0.62 11.96
N ALA A 109 9.58 1.18 11.17
CA ALA A 109 9.35 1.36 9.74
C ALA A 109 9.36 0.01 9.02
N LEU A 110 8.70 -0.10 7.88
CA LEU A 110 8.98 -1.22 6.98
C LEU A 110 10.42 -1.14 6.46
N PRO A 111 11.09 -2.30 6.26
CA PRO A 111 12.46 -2.32 5.77
C PRO A 111 12.55 -1.70 4.38
N THR A 112 13.63 -1.01 4.10
CA THR A 112 14.00 -0.54 2.76
C THR A 112 14.32 -1.71 1.83
N TRP A 113 14.33 -1.47 0.52
CA TRP A 113 14.75 -2.49 -0.43
C TRP A 113 16.19 -2.97 -0.19
N ALA A 114 17.09 -2.08 0.22
CA ALA A 114 18.47 -2.43 0.57
C ALA A 114 18.52 -3.38 1.78
N GLN A 115 17.75 -3.10 2.83
CA GLN A 115 17.64 -3.97 4.01
C GLN A 115 17.05 -5.34 3.67
N LEU A 116 16.00 -5.38 2.84
CA LEU A 116 15.40 -6.63 2.37
C LEU A 116 16.35 -7.45 1.48
N ALA A 117 17.11 -6.80 0.61
CA ALA A 117 18.10 -7.45 -0.26
C ALA A 117 19.26 -8.07 0.55
N ALA A 118 19.68 -7.39 1.63
CA ALA A 118 20.76 -7.82 2.52
C ALA A 118 20.29 -8.81 3.62
N ALA A 119 18.98 -9.03 3.78
CA ALA A 119 18.45 -9.87 4.85
C ALA A 119 18.93 -11.33 4.73
N THR A 120 19.30 -11.93 5.85
CA THR A 120 19.67 -13.34 5.92
C THR A 120 18.45 -14.26 5.79
N ASP A 121 18.67 -15.52 5.40
CA ASP A 121 17.60 -16.52 5.34
C ASP A 121 16.95 -16.74 6.70
N SER A 122 17.72 -16.68 7.78
CA SER A 122 17.21 -16.79 9.16
C SER A 122 16.25 -15.66 9.49
N GLN A 123 16.59 -14.42 9.14
CA GLN A 123 15.74 -13.24 9.36
C GLN A 123 14.43 -13.33 8.56
N LEU A 124 14.50 -13.70 7.27
CA LEU A 124 13.30 -13.85 6.46
C LEU A 124 12.43 -15.03 6.91
N LYS A 125 13.04 -16.11 7.40
CA LYS A 125 12.33 -17.25 8.00
C LYS A 125 11.59 -16.84 9.27
N ALA A 126 12.20 -16.01 10.12
CA ALA A 126 11.57 -15.48 11.33
C ALA A 126 10.32 -14.66 11.03
N CYS A 127 10.24 -14.02 9.85
CA CYS A 127 9.07 -13.28 9.41
C CYS A 127 7.93 -14.16 8.86
N ALA A 128 8.02 -15.48 8.94
CA ALA A 128 7.01 -16.45 8.52
C ALA A 128 6.55 -16.34 7.05
N LEU A 129 7.40 -15.79 6.18
CA LEU A 129 7.08 -15.48 4.77
C LEU A 129 6.89 -16.74 3.91
N GLY A 130 7.53 -17.88 4.27
CA GLY A 130 7.55 -19.07 3.43
C GLY A 130 8.18 -18.77 2.06
N TYR A 131 7.57 -19.28 0.97
CA TYR A 131 8.07 -19.05 -0.40
C TYR A 131 8.12 -17.58 -0.82
N ARG A 132 7.39 -16.69 -0.13
CA ARG A 132 7.37 -15.24 -0.43
C ARG A 132 8.69 -14.56 -0.10
N ALA A 133 9.51 -15.17 0.76
CA ALA A 133 10.85 -14.68 1.07
C ALA A 133 11.71 -14.51 -0.19
N ALA A 134 11.66 -15.49 -1.10
CA ALA A 134 12.37 -15.41 -2.37
C ALA A 134 11.85 -14.27 -3.26
N PHE A 135 10.55 -14.06 -3.31
CA PHE A 135 9.93 -12.98 -4.07
C PHE A 135 10.30 -11.61 -3.51
N LEU A 136 10.17 -11.40 -2.20
CA LEU A 136 10.56 -10.15 -1.54
C LEU A 136 12.03 -9.83 -1.75
N ARG A 137 12.91 -10.82 -1.55
CA ARG A 137 14.36 -10.63 -1.79
C ARG A 137 14.66 -10.31 -3.25
N GLY A 138 14.07 -11.06 -4.20
CA GLY A 138 14.27 -10.83 -5.62
C GLY A 138 13.77 -9.47 -6.09
N THR A 139 12.62 -9.02 -5.60
CA THR A 139 12.10 -7.67 -5.83
C THR A 139 13.03 -6.62 -5.21
N ALA A 140 13.49 -6.84 -3.99
CA ALA A 140 14.42 -5.94 -3.31
C ALA A 140 15.74 -5.79 -4.05
N GLN A 141 16.30 -6.90 -4.57
CA GLN A 141 17.52 -6.88 -5.39
C GLN A 141 17.38 -6.05 -6.67
N ARG A 142 16.18 -6.01 -7.26
CA ARG A 142 15.92 -5.18 -8.46
C ARG A 142 15.71 -3.71 -8.13
N LEU A 143 15.10 -3.41 -6.97
CA LEU A 143 14.71 -2.05 -6.63
C LEU A 143 15.72 -1.31 -5.74
N GLN A 144 16.66 -2.01 -5.06
CA GLN A 144 17.64 -1.37 -4.17
C GLN A 144 18.56 -0.34 -4.86
N SER A 145 18.84 -0.52 -6.15
CA SER A 145 19.64 0.39 -6.96
C SER A 145 18.82 1.51 -7.65
N ARG A 146 17.51 1.54 -7.43
CA ARG A 146 16.58 2.51 -8.02
C ARG A 146 15.92 3.33 -6.90
N PRO A 147 16.59 4.32 -6.30
CA PRO A 147 16.06 5.08 -5.17
C PRO A 147 14.77 5.82 -5.49
N HIS A 148 14.56 6.19 -6.75
CA HIS A 148 13.39 6.92 -7.25
C HIS A 148 12.42 6.04 -8.05
N TRP A 149 12.43 4.72 -7.80
CA TRP A 149 11.58 3.77 -8.54
C TRP A 149 10.08 4.13 -8.49
N ALA A 150 9.62 4.65 -7.35
CA ALA A 150 8.21 5.00 -7.19
C ALA A 150 7.81 6.21 -8.07
N GLU A 151 8.66 7.22 -8.14
CA GLU A 151 8.46 8.38 -9.01
C GLU A 151 8.58 8.00 -10.49
N GLU A 152 9.55 7.15 -10.83
CA GLU A 152 9.72 6.60 -12.19
C GLU A 152 8.44 5.83 -12.61
N PHE A 153 7.93 4.97 -11.75
CA PHE A 153 6.72 4.18 -12.01
C PHE A 153 5.46 5.05 -12.04
N GLN A 154 5.39 6.08 -11.19
CA GLN A 154 4.29 7.03 -11.19
C GLN A 154 4.16 7.79 -12.52
N ALA A 155 5.27 8.02 -13.23
CA ALA A 155 5.28 8.71 -14.52
C ALA A 155 4.81 7.85 -15.70
N LEU A 156 4.71 6.53 -15.54
CA LEU A 156 4.29 5.60 -16.58
C LEU A 156 2.78 5.68 -16.86
N THR A 157 2.39 5.25 -18.06
CA THR A 157 0.98 4.94 -18.31
C THR A 157 0.53 3.76 -17.43
N THR A 158 -0.76 3.59 -17.22
CA THR A 158 -1.26 2.46 -16.42
C THR A 158 -0.86 1.11 -17.01
N ALA A 159 -0.87 0.97 -18.33
CA ALA A 159 -0.47 -0.25 -19.01
C ALA A 159 1.03 -0.57 -18.80
N ASP A 160 1.89 0.43 -18.95
CA ASP A 160 3.34 0.28 -18.74
C ASP A 160 3.66 0.03 -17.27
N LEU A 161 2.97 0.72 -16.34
CA LEU A 161 3.09 0.47 -14.90
C LEU A 161 2.74 -0.99 -14.53
N LEU A 162 1.64 -1.51 -15.05
CA LEU A 162 1.25 -2.91 -14.82
C LEU A 162 2.29 -3.88 -15.38
N SER A 163 2.86 -3.59 -16.54
CA SER A 163 3.93 -4.38 -17.16
C SER A 163 5.21 -4.37 -16.31
N GLU A 164 5.68 -3.19 -15.88
CA GLU A 164 6.86 -3.03 -15.02
C GLU A 164 6.68 -3.74 -13.68
N LEU A 165 5.50 -3.60 -13.06
CA LEU A 165 5.19 -4.28 -11.81
C LEU A 165 5.22 -5.81 -11.98
N GLN A 166 4.63 -6.35 -13.06
CA GLN A 166 4.63 -7.79 -13.35
C GLN A 166 6.03 -8.33 -13.68
N GLY A 167 6.96 -7.47 -14.10
CA GLY A 167 8.37 -7.82 -14.22
C GLY A 167 9.06 -8.14 -12.89
N LEU A 168 8.49 -7.73 -11.75
CA LEU A 168 9.07 -7.97 -10.43
C LEU A 168 8.76 -9.40 -9.95
N PRO A 169 9.72 -10.07 -9.26
CA PRO A 169 9.51 -11.41 -8.72
C PRO A 169 8.29 -11.50 -7.79
N GLY A 170 7.40 -12.45 -8.07
CA GLY A 170 6.20 -12.69 -7.28
C GLY A 170 5.03 -11.75 -7.53
N VAL A 171 5.17 -10.84 -8.48
CA VAL A 171 4.09 -9.91 -8.88
C VAL A 171 3.38 -10.47 -10.11
N GLY A 172 2.24 -11.12 -9.88
CA GLY A 172 1.31 -11.51 -10.95
C GLY A 172 0.32 -10.39 -11.28
N PRO A 173 -0.58 -10.61 -12.26
CA PRO A 173 -1.55 -9.59 -12.69
C PRO A 173 -2.38 -9.00 -11.55
N LYS A 174 -2.88 -9.83 -10.64
CA LYS A 174 -3.67 -9.37 -9.48
C LYS A 174 -2.86 -8.49 -8.51
N VAL A 175 -1.63 -8.90 -8.20
CA VAL A 175 -0.75 -8.11 -7.30
C VAL A 175 -0.39 -6.79 -7.97
N ALA A 176 -0.06 -6.79 -9.27
CA ALA A 176 0.22 -5.58 -10.04
C ALA A 176 -0.97 -4.61 -10.01
N ALA A 177 -2.19 -5.10 -10.28
CA ALA A 177 -3.40 -4.29 -10.24
C ALA A 177 -3.67 -3.70 -8.84
N CYS A 178 -3.49 -4.50 -7.78
CA CYS A 178 -3.60 -4.00 -6.41
C CYS A 178 -2.57 -2.91 -6.09
N VAL A 179 -1.31 -3.10 -6.46
CA VAL A 179 -0.25 -2.10 -6.23
C VAL A 179 -0.52 -0.84 -7.04
N ALA A 180 -0.93 -0.96 -8.30
CA ALA A 180 -1.30 0.17 -9.15
C ALA A 180 -2.48 0.96 -8.55
N LEU A 181 -3.52 0.27 -8.07
CA LEU A 181 -4.69 0.89 -7.45
C LEU A 181 -4.34 1.61 -6.16
N PHE A 182 -3.76 0.90 -5.19
CA PHE A 182 -3.56 1.42 -3.83
C PHE A 182 -2.29 2.25 -3.69
N GLY A 183 -1.18 1.87 -4.36
CA GLY A 183 0.10 2.55 -4.26
C GLY A 183 0.23 3.72 -5.22
N PHE A 184 -0.25 3.56 -6.46
CA PHE A 184 -0.09 4.58 -7.50
C PHE A 184 -1.39 5.35 -7.82
N GLY A 185 -2.51 4.99 -7.20
CA GLY A 185 -3.80 5.68 -7.36
C GLY A 185 -4.43 5.50 -8.74
N ARG A 186 -4.12 4.38 -9.42
CA ARG A 186 -4.71 4.03 -10.72
C ARG A 186 -6.09 3.41 -10.50
N LEU A 187 -7.12 4.24 -10.35
CA LEU A 187 -8.48 3.82 -10.00
C LEU A 187 -9.12 2.90 -11.04
N GLU A 188 -8.62 2.92 -12.28
CA GLU A 188 -9.01 2.00 -13.36
C GLU A 188 -8.41 0.60 -13.22
N SER A 189 -7.41 0.41 -12.34
CA SER A 189 -6.74 -0.88 -12.12
C SER A 189 -7.49 -1.75 -11.12
N PHE A 190 -8.67 -2.25 -11.51
CA PHE A 190 -9.43 -3.13 -10.63
C PHE A 190 -8.83 -4.54 -10.61
N PRO A 191 -8.48 -5.10 -9.41
CA PRO A 191 -7.91 -6.44 -9.31
C PRO A 191 -8.99 -7.51 -9.50
N VAL A 192 -8.87 -8.31 -10.54
CA VAL A 192 -9.72 -9.47 -10.85
C VAL A 192 -9.05 -10.79 -10.51
#